data_65ab169d369e884613837a019082f577
#
_entry.id   65ab169d369e884613837a019082f577
#
_cell.length_a   1.000
_cell.length_b   1.000
_cell.length_c   1.000
_cell.angle_alpha   90.00
_cell.angle_beta   90.00
_cell.angle_gamma   90.00
#
_symmetry.space_group_name_H-M   'P 1'
#
loop_
_entity.id
_entity.type
_entity.pdbx_description
1 polymer ?
#
loop_
_entity_poly.entity_id
_entity_poly.type
_entity_poly.pdbx_seq_one_letter_code
_entity_poly.pdbx_strand_id
1 'polypeptide(L)'
;MLAFAFCGYIPAKTDERRSRLKTLEKISGQLKQTQIIIETPYRNDSLLNDILSVCSASTRVCIAANITMSDAYIKTKKVSEWKKEGLVIGKRPCVFLILA
;
A
#
# COMPACT_ATOMS: atom_id res chain seq x y z
N MET A 1 5.56 5.60 20.43
CA MET A 1 5.45 6.62 19.37
C MET A 1 5.30 5.96 18.02
N LEU A 2 4.33 6.38 17.23
CA LEU A 2 4.17 5.89 15.86
C LEU A 2 5.17 6.59 14.96
N ALA A 3 5.89 5.81 14.17
CA ALA A 3 6.85 6.32 13.20
C ALA A 3 6.29 6.14 11.79
N PHE A 4 6.39 7.18 10.97
CA PHE A 4 5.92 7.21 9.60
C PHE A 4 7.01 7.71 8.68
N ALA A 5 7.08 7.16 7.47
CA ALA A 5 7.94 7.67 6.42
C ALA A 5 7.08 7.90 5.18
N PHE A 6 7.08 9.13 4.69
CA PHE A 6 6.39 9.47 3.45
C PHE A 6 7.32 9.16 2.28
N CYS A 7 6.96 8.16 1.50
CA CYS A 7 7.77 7.70 0.37
C CYS A 7 7.36 8.32 -0.96
N GLY A 8 6.16 8.94 -1.00
CA GLY A 8 5.65 9.55 -2.21
C GLY A 8 5.34 8.52 -3.29
N TYR A 9 5.62 8.89 -4.54
CA TYR A 9 5.43 7.98 -5.67
C TYR A 9 6.58 6.99 -5.76
N ILE A 10 6.25 5.75 -6.09
CA ILE A 10 7.23 4.70 -6.37
C ILE A 10 7.25 4.44 -7.88
N PRO A 11 8.29 3.74 -8.40
CA PRO A 11 8.39 3.50 -9.83
C PRO A 11 7.13 2.86 -10.41
N ALA A 12 6.77 3.25 -11.63
CA ALA A 12 5.62 2.67 -12.34
C ALA A 12 5.97 1.35 -13.02
N LYS A 13 7.24 1.15 -13.39
CA LYS A 13 7.70 -0.07 -14.04
C LYS A 13 7.65 -1.23 -13.06
N THR A 14 7.02 -2.34 -13.45
CA THR A 14 6.72 -3.46 -12.57
C THR A 14 7.93 -4.00 -11.79
N ASP A 15 9.04 -4.25 -12.46
CA ASP A 15 10.22 -4.81 -11.80
C ASP A 15 10.80 -3.85 -10.75
N GLU A 16 10.92 -2.58 -11.11
CA GLU A 16 11.43 -1.56 -10.21
C GLU A 16 10.46 -1.33 -9.04
N ARG A 17 9.16 -1.33 -9.32
CA ARG A 17 8.12 -1.16 -8.31
C ARG A 17 8.16 -2.29 -7.29
N ARG A 18 8.22 -3.53 -7.75
CA ARG A 18 8.26 -4.71 -6.86
C ARG A 18 9.51 -4.71 -6.00
N SER A 19 10.65 -4.37 -6.59
CA SER A 19 11.90 -4.25 -5.85
C SER A 19 11.80 -3.16 -4.77
N ARG A 20 11.24 -2.02 -5.12
CA ARG A 20 11.06 -0.92 -4.17
C ARG A 20 10.11 -1.29 -3.03
N LEU A 21 9.02 -1.98 -3.35
CA LEU A 21 8.05 -2.45 -2.34
C LEU A 21 8.71 -3.42 -1.34
N LYS A 22 9.54 -4.32 -1.82
CA LYS A 22 10.32 -5.23 -0.94
C LYS A 22 11.23 -4.46 0.00
N THR A 23 11.91 -3.44 -0.53
CA THR A 23 12.79 -2.58 0.27
C THR A 23 12.00 -1.84 1.34
N LEU A 24 10.87 -1.26 0.97
CA LEU A 24 10.02 -0.52 1.92
C LEU A 24 9.45 -1.44 3.00
N GLU A 25 9.04 -2.63 2.65
CA GLU A 25 8.56 -3.62 3.61
C GLU A 25 9.65 -3.98 4.62
N LYS A 26 10.87 -4.19 4.15
CA LYS A 26 12.01 -4.50 5.00
C LYS A 26 12.32 -3.35 5.97
N ILE A 27 12.34 -2.13 5.46
CA ILE A 27 12.55 -0.94 6.30
C ILE A 27 11.45 -0.83 7.35
N SER A 28 10.20 -1.04 6.94
CA SER A 28 9.06 -0.99 7.86
C SER A 28 9.24 -1.99 9.01
N GLY A 29 9.64 -3.21 8.70
CA GLY A 29 9.85 -4.25 9.72
C GLY A 29 11.02 -3.96 10.64
N GLN A 30 12.12 -3.46 10.09
CA GLN A 30 13.34 -3.17 10.85
C GLN A 30 13.18 -1.96 11.78
N LEU A 31 12.55 -0.90 11.28
CA LEU A 31 12.42 0.36 12.01
C LEU A 31 11.09 0.50 12.74
N LYS A 32 10.18 -0.45 12.56
CA LYS A 32 8.79 -0.34 13.05
C LYS A 32 8.16 0.95 12.59
N GLN A 33 8.31 1.24 11.31
CA GLN A 33 7.93 2.49 10.68
C GLN A 33 6.93 2.22 9.55
N THR A 34 5.78 2.89 9.60
CA THR A 34 4.79 2.78 8.52
C THR A 34 5.29 3.51 7.29
N GLN A 35 5.27 2.85 6.15
CA GLN A 35 5.67 3.42 4.87
C GLN A 35 4.43 3.92 4.13
N ILE A 36 4.40 5.21 3.80
CA ILE A 36 3.27 5.86 3.15
C ILE A 36 3.58 6.05 1.67
N ILE A 37 2.76 5.45 0.82
CA ILE A 37 2.94 5.46 -0.63
C ILE A 37 1.72 6.07 -1.30
N ILE A 38 1.94 6.91 -2.31
CA ILE A 38 0.87 7.43 -3.16
C ILE A 38 1.06 6.94 -4.60
N GLU A 39 -0.04 6.85 -5.33
CA GLU A 39 -0.02 6.46 -6.73
C GLU A 39 -1.05 7.28 -7.50
N THR A 40 -0.88 7.39 -8.82
CA THR A 40 -1.92 8.00 -9.64
C THR A 40 -3.16 7.12 -9.65
N PRO A 41 -4.38 7.72 -9.73
CA PRO A 41 -5.61 6.92 -9.68
C PRO A 41 -5.69 5.78 -10.69
N TYR A 42 -5.06 5.93 -11.87
CA TYR A 42 -5.07 4.88 -12.90
C TYR A 42 -4.31 3.62 -12.49
N ARG A 43 -3.38 3.72 -11.54
CA ARG A 43 -2.50 2.62 -11.16
C ARG A 43 -2.81 2.04 -9.78
N ASN A 44 -3.89 2.49 -9.15
CA ASN A 44 -4.23 2.01 -7.81
C ASN A 44 -4.32 0.48 -7.74
N ASP A 45 -5.09 -0.12 -8.64
CA ASP A 45 -5.30 -1.57 -8.61
C ASP A 45 -4.02 -2.32 -9.01
N SER A 46 -3.25 -1.77 -9.94
CA SER A 46 -1.96 -2.34 -10.32
C SER A 46 -0.97 -2.31 -9.16
N LEU A 47 -0.91 -1.19 -8.42
CA LEU A 47 -0.06 -1.09 -7.24
C LEU A 47 -0.50 -2.05 -6.14
N LEU A 48 -1.80 -2.12 -5.86
CA LEU A 48 -2.32 -3.06 -4.87
C LEU A 48 -1.94 -4.49 -5.23
N ASN A 49 -2.10 -4.87 -6.49
CA ASN A 49 -1.74 -6.19 -6.96
C ASN A 49 -0.25 -6.50 -6.73
N ASP A 50 0.63 -5.53 -6.99
CA ASP A 50 2.06 -5.70 -6.75
C ASP A 50 2.37 -5.81 -5.25
N ILE A 51 1.74 -5.01 -4.42
CA ILE A 51 1.89 -5.10 -2.96
C ILE A 51 1.52 -6.50 -2.48
N LEU A 52 0.37 -7.01 -2.92
CA LEU A 52 -0.10 -8.33 -2.52
C LEU A 52 0.78 -9.46 -3.06
N SER A 53 1.47 -9.22 -4.18
CA SER A 53 2.35 -10.22 -4.78
C SER A 53 3.70 -10.34 -4.07
N VAL A 54 4.25 -9.22 -3.59
CA VAL A 54 5.63 -9.22 -3.05
C VAL A 54 5.72 -9.13 -1.55
N CYS A 55 4.72 -8.57 -0.88
CA CYS A 55 4.76 -8.43 0.58
C CYS A 55 4.34 -9.72 1.27
N SER A 56 4.84 -9.92 2.49
CA SER A 56 4.52 -11.09 3.30
C SER A 56 3.04 -11.13 3.66
N ALA A 57 2.49 -12.32 3.83
CA ALA A 57 1.08 -12.52 4.17
C ALA A 57 0.66 -11.81 5.46
N SER A 58 1.59 -11.65 6.40
CA SER A 58 1.33 -11.00 7.69
C SER A 58 1.53 -9.49 7.67
N THR A 59 2.09 -8.94 6.61
CA THR A 59 2.28 -7.49 6.49
C THR A 59 0.92 -6.80 6.40
N ARG A 60 0.74 -5.75 7.19
CA ARG A 60 -0.51 -4.99 7.20
C ARG A 60 -0.45 -3.88 6.16
N VAL A 61 -1.56 -3.72 5.45
CA VAL A 61 -1.70 -2.68 4.43
C VAL A 61 -2.98 -1.91 4.72
N CYS A 62 -2.84 -0.60 4.87
CA CYS A 62 -3.99 0.29 4.98
C CYS A 62 -4.26 0.91 3.61
N ILE A 63 -5.51 0.83 3.17
CA ILE A 63 -5.96 1.47 1.94
C ILE A 63 -6.88 2.60 2.34
N ALA A 64 -6.49 3.83 2.03
CA ALA A 64 -7.26 5.03 2.34
C ALA A 64 -7.63 5.74 1.04
N ALA A 65 -8.88 5.60 0.64
CA ALA A 65 -9.41 6.18 -0.61
C ALA A 65 -10.46 7.23 -0.32
N ASN A 66 -10.49 8.29 -1.13
CA ASN A 66 -11.46 9.38 -1.01
C ASN A 66 -11.52 9.99 0.40
N ILE A 67 -10.38 10.20 1.05
CA ILE A 67 -10.28 10.53 2.48
C ILE A 67 -11.10 11.77 2.86
N THR A 68 -11.19 12.77 1.98
CA THR A 68 -11.89 14.02 2.26
C THR A 68 -13.34 14.01 1.77
N MET A 69 -13.82 12.88 1.26
CA MET A 69 -15.14 12.77 0.65
C MET A 69 -16.09 11.97 1.53
N SER A 70 -17.40 12.13 1.30
CA SER A 70 -18.44 11.43 2.09
C SER A 70 -18.37 9.91 1.93
N ASP A 71 -17.81 9.41 0.83
CA ASP A 71 -17.62 7.99 0.55
C ASP A 71 -16.20 7.51 0.87
N ALA A 72 -15.55 8.13 1.84
CA ALA A 72 -14.21 7.73 2.25
C ALA A 72 -14.16 6.25 2.63
N TYR A 73 -13.11 5.57 2.17
CA TYR A 73 -12.86 4.17 2.47
C TYR A 73 -11.49 4.05 3.12
N ILE A 74 -11.46 3.64 4.39
CA ILE A 74 -10.20 3.49 5.13
C ILE A 74 -10.26 2.17 5.87
N LYS A 75 -9.43 1.20 5.46
CA LYS A 75 -9.34 -0.10 6.14
C LYS A 75 -7.91 -0.61 6.16
N THR A 76 -7.56 -1.25 7.26
CA THR A 76 -6.27 -1.91 7.46
C THR A 76 -6.49 -3.40 7.62
N LYS A 77 -5.82 -4.20 6.77
CA LYS A 77 -5.88 -5.65 6.83
C LYS A 77 -4.52 -6.22 6.48
N LYS A 78 -4.30 -7.48 6.86
CA LYS A 78 -3.11 -8.21 6.42
C LYS A 78 -3.18 -8.48 4.93
N VAL A 79 -2.02 -8.64 4.29
CA VAL A 79 -1.95 -9.02 2.87
C VAL A 79 -2.81 -10.26 2.58
N SER A 80 -2.75 -11.27 3.46
CA SER A 80 -3.55 -12.47 3.28
C SER A 80 -5.05 -12.21 3.25
N GLU A 81 -5.52 -11.25 4.03
CA GLU A 81 -6.94 -10.88 4.06
C GLU A 81 -7.35 -10.08 2.83
N TRP A 82 -6.47 -9.17 2.37
CA TRP A 82 -6.73 -8.42 1.15
C TRP A 82 -6.82 -9.32 -0.08
N LYS A 83 -5.97 -10.35 -0.14
CA LYS A 83 -6.02 -11.32 -1.25
C LYS A 83 -7.36 -12.01 -1.36
N LYS A 84 -7.98 -12.30 -0.21
CA LYS A 84 -9.29 -12.97 -0.18
C LYS A 84 -10.42 -12.03 -0.57
N GLU A 85 -10.27 -10.75 -0.29
CA GLU A 85 -11.34 -9.78 -0.52
C GLU A 85 -11.51 -9.43 -2.00
N GLY A 86 -10.41 -9.38 -2.77
CA GLY A 86 -10.47 -9.03 -4.18
C GLY A 86 -10.94 -7.60 -4.40
N LEU A 87 -10.51 -6.65 -3.55
CA LEU A 87 -10.91 -5.26 -3.66
C LEU A 87 -10.50 -4.65 -4.98
N VAL A 88 -11.41 -3.86 -5.58
CA VAL A 88 -11.13 -3.01 -6.72
C VAL A 88 -11.25 -1.55 -6.27
N ILE A 89 -10.14 -0.82 -6.32
CA ILE A 89 -10.10 0.58 -5.87
C ILE A 89 -10.63 1.51 -6.96
N GLY A 90 -10.28 1.24 -8.21
CA GLY A 90 -10.62 2.09 -9.34
C GLY A 90 -9.84 3.39 -9.35
N LYS A 91 -10.41 4.42 -9.96
CA LYS A 91 -9.75 5.71 -10.16
C LYS A 91 -10.02 6.71 -9.03
N ARG A 92 -10.04 6.23 -7.80
CA ARG A 92 -10.22 7.10 -6.62
C ARG A 92 -8.87 7.59 -6.12
N PRO A 93 -8.77 8.84 -5.62
CA PRO A 93 -7.56 9.26 -4.91
C PRO A 93 -7.31 8.32 -3.74
N CYS A 94 -6.11 7.76 -3.65
CA CYS A 94 -5.82 6.70 -2.71
C CYS A 94 -4.41 6.83 -2.14
N VAL A 95 -4.28 6.51 -0.85
CA VAL A 95 -2.99 6.43 -0.16
C VAL A 95 -2.84 5.01 0.37
N PHE A 96 -1.66 4.45 0.22
CA PHE A 96 -1.32 3.12 0.72
C PHE A 96 -0.33 3.23 1.88
N LEU A 97 -0.60 2.51 2.97
CA LEU A 97 0.30 2.48 4.11
C LEU A 97 0.71 1.03 4.35
N ILE A 98 2.01 0.79 4.45
CA ILE A 98 2.56 -0.54 4.65
C ILE A 98 3.23 -0.60 6.02
N LEU A 99 2.82 -1.57 6.83
CA LEU A 99 3.39 -1.83 8.14
C LEU A 99 3.71 -3.32 8.28
N ALA A 100 4.98 -3.62 8.18
CA ALA A 100 5.46 -4.98 8.32
C ALA A 100 5.63 -5.41 9.78
#